data_cb67429f4e96e0c1b858fd42ef5eb60c
#
_entry.id   cb67429f4e96e0c1b858fd42ef5eb60c
#
_cell.length_a   1.000
_cell.length_b   1.000
_cell.length_c   1.000
_cell.angle_alpha   90.00
_cell.angle_beta   90.00
_cell.angle_gamma   90.00
#
_symmetry.space_group_name_H-M   'P 1'
#
loop_
_entity.id
_entity.type
_entity.pdbx_description
1 polymer ?
#
loop_
_entity_poly.entity_id
_entity_poly.type
_entity_poly.pdbx_seq_one_letter_code
_entity_poly.pdbx_strand_id
1 'polypeptide(L)'
;MYKSVEKVVAEYVFTVGSFPFRIKGRVTEKLGGDLAQRVYPWTVSHFYKFNKEAPGPTYPAKTDATTKEEAERLLYTYMRGFTDIAEPNAFY
;
A
#
# COMPACT_ATOMS: atom_id res chain seq x y z
N MET A 1 19.50 -18.54 -4.38
CA MET A 1 19.97 -17.15 -4.16
C MET A 1 18.82 -16.18 -4.36
N TYR A 2 18.64 -15.27 -3.44
CA TYR A 2 17.61 -14.23 -3.59
C TYR A 2 18.08 -13.13 -4.55
N LYS A 3 17.13 -12.50 -5.23
CA LYS A 3 17.41 -11.39 -6.15
C LYS A 3 17.35 -10.03 -5.45
N SER A 4 16.51 -9.91 -4.44
CA SER A 4 16.35 -8.67 -3.71
C SER A 4 15.87 -8.98 -2.30
N VAL A 5 16.04 -8.02 -1.41
CA VAL A 5 15.56 -8.11 -0.03
C VAL A 5 14.84 -6.82 0.31
N GLU A 6 13.66 -6.98 0.92
CA GLU A 6 12.92 -5.86 1.47
C GLU A 6 12.62 -6.18 2.93
N LYS A 7 12.82 -5.17 3.78
CA LYS A 7 12.49 -5.26 5.20
C LYS A 7 11.19 -4.53 5.46
N VAL A 8 10.25 -5.19 6.12
CA VAL A 8 9.02 -4.51 6.55
C VAL A 8 9.37 -3.56 7.70
N VAL A 9 9.11 -2.28 7.51
CA VAL A 9 9.43 -1.26 8.52
C VAL A 9 8.17 -0.71 9.20
N ALA A 10 6.98 -0.95 8.63
CA ALA A 10 5.73 -0.58 9.26
C ALA A 10 4.59 -1.43 8.67
N GLU A 11 3.64 -1.80 9.53
CA GLU A 11 2.43 -2.49 9.12
C GLU A 11 1.24 -1.84 9.79
N TYR A 12 0.12 -1.80 9.07
CA TYR A 12 -1.11 -1.17 9.52
C TYR A 12 -2.28 -2.08 9.23
N VAL A 13 -3.30 -2.01 10.08
CA VAL A 13 -4.58 -2.68 9.87
C VAL A 13 -5.67 -1.62 9.93
N PHE A 14 -6.45 -1.51 8.86
CA PHE A 14 -7.53 -0.55 8.76
C PHE A 14 -8.87 -1.28 8.76
N THR A 15 -9.84 -0.69 9.45
CA THR A 15 -11.24 -1.09 9.32
C THR A 15 -11.95 0.01 8.53
N VAL A 16 -12.73 -0.36 7.55
CA VAL A 16 -13.33 0.59 6.62
C VAL A 16 -14.83 0.37 6.56
N GLY A 17 -15.58 1.34 7.08
CA GLY A 17 -17.04 1.38 6.99
C GLY A 17 -17.70 0.04 7.28
N SER A 18 -18.51 -0.44 6.35
CA SER A 18 -19.19 -1.72 6.45
C SER A 18 -18.45 -2.87 5.76
N PHE A 19 -17.24 -2.63 5.23
CA PHE A 19 -16.46 -3.67 4.59
C PHE A 19 -16.11 -4.76 5.61
N PRO A 20 -16.42 -6.05 5.31
CA PRO A 20 -16.32 -7.11 6.32
C PRO A 20 -14.91 -7.58 6.64
N PHE A 21 -13.91 -7.19 5.86
CA PHE A 21 -12.53 -7.61 6.04
C PHE A 21 -11.67 -6.45 6.50
N ARG A 22 -10.57 -6.78 7.17
CA ARG A 22 -9.56 -5.79 7.52
C ARG A 22 -8.67 -5.54 6.31
N ILE A 23 -8.37 -4.27 6.09
CA ILE A 23 -7.46 -3.85 5.03
C ILE A 23 -6.08 -3.69 5.66
N LYS A 24 -5.10 -4.38 5.12
CA LYS A 24 -3.72 -4.28 5.62
C LYS A 24 -2.92 -3.35 4.71
N GLY A 25 -2.02 -2.61 5.33
CA GLY A 25 -1.05 -1.79 4.61
C GLY A 25 0.33 -2.02 5.19
N ARG A 26 1.36 -1.92 4.37
CA ARG A 26 2.73 -2.03 4.86
C ARG A 26 3.66 -1.14 4.07
N VAL A 27 4.70 -0.69 4.78
CA VAL A 27 5.84 0.02 4.20
C VAL A 27 7.04 -0.88 4.34
N THR A 28 7.80 -1.03 3.27
CA THR A 28 9.05 -1.78 3.27
C THR A 28 10.22 -0.85 2.95
N GLU A 29 11.42 -1.31 3.27
CA GLU A 29 12.66 -0.66 2.88
C GLU A 29 13.43 -1.64 2.00
N LYS A 30 13.77 -1.22 0.79
CA LYS A 30 14.63 -2.02 -0.07
C LYS A 30 16.04 -1.99 0.45
N LEU A 31 16.60 -3.16 0.72
CA LEU A 31 17.95 -3.32 1.21
C LEU A 31 18.89 -3.70 0.07
N GLY A 32 20.13 -3.28 0.17
CA GLY A 32 21.13 -3.49 -0.88
C GLY A 32 21.15 -2.35 -1.89
N GLY A 33 22.09 -2.37 -2.80
CA GLY A 33 22.27 -1.32 -3.78
C GLY A 33 22.91 -0.05 -3.19
N ASP A 34 22.68 1.07 -3.85
CA ASP A 34 23.24 2.34 -3.44
C ASP A 34 22.49 2.93 -2.24
N LEU A 35 23.20 3.12 -1.13
CA LEU A 35 22.61 3.69 0.09
C LEU A 35 22.13 5.12 -0.09
N ALA A 36 22.66 5.84 -1.10
CA ALA A 36 22.22 7.20 -1.38
C ALA A 36 20.81 7.27 -1.98
N GLN A 37 20.29 6.13 -2.44
CA GLN A 37 18.98 6.07 -3.07
C GLN A 37 18.09 5.07 -2.35
N ARG A 38 17.81 5.34 -1.09
CA ARG A 38 16.88 4.51 -0.33
C ARG A 38 15.48 4.65 -0.87
N VAL A 39 14.80 3.52 -1.04
CA VAL A 39 13.44 3.47 -1.53
C VAL A 39 12.58 2.76 -0.49
N TYR A 40 11.44 3.35 -0.21
CA TYR A 40 10.45 2.83 0.73
C TYR A 40 9.14 2.58 -0.02
N PRO A 41 8.99 1.40 -0.64
CA PRO A 41 7.72 1.04 -1.28
C PRO A 41 6.63 0.83 -0.23
N TRP A 42 5.40 1.10 -0.62
CA TRP A 42 4.25 0.76 0.22
C TRP A 42 3.19 0.05 -0.62
N THR A 43 2.38 -0.75 0.04
CA THR A 43 1.31 -1.49 -0.60
C THR A 43 0.15 -1.71 0.36
N VAL A 44 -0.97 -2.11 -0.20
CA VAL A 44 -2.18 -2.42 0.56
C VAL A 44 -2.74 -3.76 0.10
N SER A 45 -3.46 -4.42 1.00
CA SER A 45 -4.03 -5.74 0.73
C SER A 45 -5.23 -5.71 -0.20
N HIS A 46 -5.87 -4.56 -0.35
CA HIS A 46 -7.04 -4.38 -1.19
C HIS A 46 -6.99 -3.04 -1.88
N PHE A 47 -7.64 -2.96 -3.04
CA PHE A 47 -7.84 -1.71 -3.77
C PHE A 47 -9.33 -1.40 -3.75
N TYR A 48 -9.71 -0.13 -3.56
CA TYR A 48 -11.10 0.25 -3.51
C TYR A 48 -11.65 0.62 -4.89
N LYS A 49 -12.96 0.51 -5.04
CA LYS A 49 -13.70 1.03 -6.20
C LYS A 49 -14.52 2.22 -5.76
N PHE A 50 -14.64 3.21 -6.64
CA PHE A 50 -15.47 4.40 -6.35
C PHE A 50 -16.92 4.01 -6.07
N ASN A 51 -17.45 3.08 -6.88
CA ASN A 51 -18.81 2.59 -6.73
C ASN A 51 -18.92 1.23 -7.43
N LYS A 52 -20.09 0.61 -7.38
CA LYS A 52 -20.33 -0.71 -7.97
C LYS A 52 -20.19 -0.73 -9.48
N GLU A 53 -20.48 0.38 -10.15
CA GLU A 53 -20.44 0.49 -11.60
C GLU A 53 -19.06 0.84 -12.13
N ALA A 54 -18.10 1.16 -11.27
CA ALA A 54 -16.74 1.46 -11.70
C ALA A 54 -16.15 0.27 -12.46
N PRO A 55 -15.48 0.49 -13.61
CA PRO A 55 -14.97 -0.61 -14.43
C PRO A 55 -13.82 -1.37 -13.79
N GLY A 56 -13.18 -0.79 -12.78
CA GLY A 56 -12.09 -1.42 -12.05
C GLY A 56 -11.76 -0.66 -10.78
N PRO A 57 -10.82 -1.17 -10.00
CA PRO A 57 -10.41 -0.51 -8.77
C PRO A 57 -9.57 0.74 -9.04
N THR A 58 -9.51 1.62 -8.05
CA THR A 58 -8.63 2.78 -8.06
C THR A 58 -7.28 2.35 -7.49
N TYR A 59 -6.26 2.34 -8.32
CA TYR A 59 -4.91 1.98 -7.89
C TYR A 59 -4.18 3.21 -7.33
N PRO A 60 -3.25 3.00 -6.37
CA PRO A 60 -2.41 4.09 -5.92
C PRO A 60 -1.57 4.66 -7.05
N ALA A 61 -1.47 5.99 -7.14
CA ALA A 61 -0.73 6.64 -8.20
C ALA A 61 0.79 6.54 -8.00
N LYS A 62 1.25 6.54 -6.74
CA LYS A 62 2.66 6.50 -6.40
C LYS A 62 2.84 5.56 -5.21
N THR A 63 3.64 4.51 -5.38
CA THR A 63 3.88 3.50 -4.35
C THR A 63 5.32 3.46 -3.85
N ASP A 64 6.20 4.29 -4.39
CA ASP A 64 7.57 4.40 -3.93
C ASP A 64 7.79 5.78 -3.29
N ALA A 65 8.57 5.81 -2.23
CA ALA A 65 8.92 7.03 -1.54
C ALA A 65 10.40 7.01 -1.20
N THR A 66 10.97 8.18 -0.91
CA THR A 66 12.37 8.29 -0.54
C THR A 66 12.59 8.27 0.97
N THR A 67 11.51 8.39 1.74
CA THR A 67 11.55 8.27 3.20
C THR A 67 10.38 7.41 3.68
N LYS A 68 10.56 6.82 4.86
CA LYS A 68 9.51 6.05 5.52
C LYS A 68 8.29 6.93 5.77
N GLU A 69 8.50 8.15 6.23
CA GLU A 69 7.43 9.10 6.57
C GLU A 69 6.62 9.48 5.34
N GLU A 70 7.27 9.68 4.21
CA GLU A 70 6.56 9.95 2.96
C GLU A 70 5.73 8.75 2.52
N ALA A 71 6.28 7.54 2.62
CA ALA A 71 5.55 6.32 2.31
C ALA A 71 4.30 6.18 3.17
N GLU A 72 4.43 6.41 4.48
CA GLU A 72 3.31 6.36 5.40
C GLU A 72 2.24 7.39 5.04
N ARG A 73 2.66 8.62 4.69
CA ARG A 73 1.74 9.68 4.29
C ARG A 73 0.96 9.30 3.04
N LEU A 74 1.63 8.74 2.04
CA LEU A 74 1.00 8.31 0.80
C LEU A 74 0.01 7.16 1.04
N LEU A 75 0.39 6.22 1.88
CA LEU A 75 -0.49 5.10 2.25
C LEU A 75 -1.75 5.62 2.96
N TYR A 76 -1.60 6.48 3.95
CA TYR A 76 -2.74 7.06 4.65
C TYR A 76 -3.62 7.90 3.73
N THR A 77 -3.02 8.65 2.80
CA THR A 77 -3.77 9.43 1.82
C THR A 77 -4.63 8.53 0.95
N TYR A 78 -4.09 7.41 0.49
CA TYR A 78 -4.85 6.43 -0.27
C TYR A 78 -6.01 5.88 0.56
N MET A 79 -5.74 5.51 1.81
CA MET A 79 -6.75 4.92 2.69
C MET A 79 -7.87 5.88 3.04
N ARG A 80 -7.63 7.20 3.01
CA ARG A 80 -8.70 8.19 3.25
C ARG A 80 -9.76 8.17 2.18
N GLY A 81 -9.41 7.78 0.96
CA GLY A 81 -10.38 7.66 -0.13
C GLY A 81 -11.09 6.31 -0.17
N PHE A 82 -10.77 5.42 0.73
CA PHE A 82 -11.23 4.04 0.66
C PHE A 82 -12.74 3.95 0.86
N THR A 83 -13.39 3.20 -0.01
CA THR A 83 -14.83 2.94 0.04
C THR A 83 -15.08 1.56 0.66
N ASP A 84 -16.33 1.19 0.84
CA ASP A 84 -16.69 -0.15 1.31
C ASP A 84 -16.78 -1.19 0.17
N ILE A 85 -16.34 -0.82 -1.04
CA ILE A 85 -16.26 -1.73 -2.18
C ILE A 85 -14.78 -1.89 -2.53
N ALA A 86 -14.25 -3.08 -2.35
CA ALA A 86 -12.83 -3.33 -2.52
C ALA A 86 -12.56 -4.68 -3.16
N GLU A 87 -11.42 -4.77 -3.85
CA GLU A 87 -10.95 -6.01 -4.47
C GLU A 87 -9.59 -6.38 -3.89
N PRO A 88 -9.31 -7.68 -3.71
CA PRO A 88 -8.02 -8.12 -3.18
C PRO A 88 -6.87 -7.74 -4.11
N ASN A 89 -5.73 -7.40 -3.49
CA ASN A 89 -4.47 -7.24 -4.20
C ASN A 89 -3.76 -8.59 -4.19
N ALA A 90 -3.71 -9.26 -5.33
CA ALA A 90 -3.11 -10.58 -5.45
C ALA A 90 -1.61 -10.60 -5.16
N PHE A 91 -0.96 -9.44 -5.20
CA PHE A 91 0.49 -9.33 -5.00
C PHE A 91 0.87 -8.79 -3.61
N TYR A 92 -0.12 -8.65 -2.74
CA TYR A 92 0.20 -8.24 -1.38
C TYR A 92 0.98 -9.34 -0.67
#